data_fa2b5618a58a9b93052d635c1ca7d8f2
#
_entry.id   fa2b5618a58a9b93052d635c1ca7d8f2
#
_cell.length_a   1.000
_cell.length_b   1.000
_cell.length_c   1.000
_cell.angle_alpha   90.00
_cell.angle_beta   90.00
_cell.angle_gamma   90.00
#
_symmetry.space_group_name_H-M   'P 1'
#
loop_
_entity.id
_entity.type
_entity.pdbx_description
1 polymer ?
#
loop_
_entity_poly.entity_id
_entity_poly.type
_entity_poly.pdbx_seq_one_letter_code
_entity_poly.pdbx_strand_id
1 'polypeptide(L)'
;DFCLSRGLGDVYKRQIFTQMENLKRQYTTEYIEQDGFTFQAGNYETGNIDSLIKGFFDDIMLQFESTRRSRANDAYKSSFSSFCKNNFLKRFGRCGNMLVLSEELLVLMTKVAIGDRKQVRLNELFDEFRKRGIYLDKQSQESIVEFYEKLNLIEKKSDSGDAQYVKGIL
;
A
#
# COMPACT_ATOMS: atom_id res chain seq x y z
N ASP A 1 -3.47 -12.51 -9.89
CA ASP A 1 -3.04 -11.56 -10.94
C ASP A 1 -3.37 -10.15 -10.51
N PHE A 2 -2.38 -9.49 -9.93
CA PHE A 2 -2.46 -8.09 -9.55
C PHE A 2 -2.38 -7.26 -10.83
N CYS A 3 -3.44 -6.55 -11.21
CA CYS A 3 -3.46 -5.64 -12.37
C CYS A 3 -2.62 -4.37 -12.14
N LEU A 4 -1.39 -4.50 -11.66
CA LEU A 4 -0.44 -3.39 -11.49
C LEU A 4 0.39 -3.09 -12.75
N SER A 5 0.26 -3.90 -13.83
CA SER A 5 1.19 -3.83 -14.96
C SER A 5 0.79 -2.91 -16.11
N ARG A 6 -0.42 -2.36 -16.14
CA ARG A 6 -0.84 -1.48 -17.25
C ARG A 6 -0.85 -0.02 -16.80
N GLY A 7 0.27 0.67 -16.99
CA GLY A 7 0.34 2.13 -16.92
C GLY A 7 1.37 2.73 -15.97
N LEU A 8 2.12 1.95 -15.22
CA LEU A 8 3.25 2.45 -14.45
C LEU A 8 4.42 2.77 -15.39
N GLY A 9 4.78 4.04 -15.53
CA GLY A 9 5.96 4.45 -16.29
C GLY A 9 7.23 3.80 -15.74
N ASP A 10 8.26 3.68 -16.59
CA ASP A 10 9.52 2.99 -16.25
C ASP A 10 10.22 3.53 -15.01
N VAL A 11 9.99 4.80 -14.65
CA VAL A 11 10.52 5.42 -13.41
C VAL A 11 9.91 4.78 -12.16
N TYR A 12 8.59 4.58 -12.14
CA TYR A 12 7.92 3.91 -11.03
C TYR A 12 8.32 2.45 -10.90
N LYS A 13 8.49 1.74 -12.01
CA LYS A 13 8.96 0.36 -11.99
C LYS A 13 10.34 0.24 -11.36
N ARG A 14 11.27 1.12 -11.71
CA ARG A 14 12.60 1.16 -11.10
C ARG A 14 12.56 1.47 -9.60
N GLN A 15 11.72 2.41 -9.18
CA GLN A 15 11.57 2.74 -7.77
C GLN A 15 11.01 1.55 -6.97
N ILE A 16 9.97 0.88 -7.45
CA ILE A 16 9.41 -0.31 -6.81
C ILE A 16 10.47 -1.42 -6.74
N PHE A 17 11.19 -1.65 -7.83
CA PHE A 17 12.26 -2.65 -7.86
C PHE A 17 13.31 -2.38 -6.77
N THR A 18 13.83 -1.15 -6.71
CA THR A 18 14.80 -0.75 -5.70
C THR A 18 14.26 -0.88 -4.27
N GLN A 19 13.00 -0.51 -4.04
CA GLN A 19 12.36 -0.65 -2.74
C GLN A 19 12.21 -2.12 -2.33
N MET A 20 11.83 -2.99 -3.26
CA MET A 20 11.70 -4.43 -2.99
C MET A 20 13.06 -5.07 -2.67
N GLU A 21 14.12 -4.72 -3.39
CA GLU A 21 15.47 -5.19 -3.09
C GLU A 21 15.96 -4.70 -1.71
N ASN A 22 15.69 -3.44 -1.37
CA ASN A 22 16.01 -2.90 -0.05
C ASN A 22 15.24 -3.64 1.06
N LEU A 23 13.94 -3.88 0.86
CA LEU A 23 13.11 -4.62 1.80
C LEU A 23 13.61 -6.06 1.99
N LYS A 24 13.96 -6.75 0.90
CA LYS A 24 14.54 -8.09 0.96
C LYS A 24 15.86 -8.10 1.74
N ARG A 25 16.75 -7.15 1.47
CA ARG A 25 18.02 -7.01 2.19
C ARG A 25 17.78 -6.75 3.68
N GLN A 26 16.89 -5.83 4.02
CA GLN A 26 16.53 -5.53 5.40
C GLN A 26 15.96 -6.77 6.10
N TYR A 27 15.05 -7.49 5.46
CA TYR A 27 14.50 -8.73 5.98
C TYR A 27 15.58 -9.78 6.25
N THR A 28 16.53 -9.94 5.34
CA THR A 28 17.63 -10.89 5.51
C THR A 28 18.53 -10.51 6.67
N THR A 29 18.98 -9.27 6.74
CA THR A 29 19.99 -8.84 7.72
C THR A 29 19.41 -8.57 9.09
N GLU A 30 18.26 -7.90 9.18
CA GLU A 30 17.70 -7.46 10.46
C GLU A 30 16.81 -8.51 11.12
N TYR A 31 16.14 -9.36 10.35
CA TYR A 31 15.18 -10.31 10.92
C TYR A 31 15.62 -11.77 10.89
N ILE A 32 16.43 -12.16 9.93
CA ILE A 32 16.87 -13.55 9.80
C ILE A 32 18.23 -13.76 10.44
N GLU A 33 19.22 -12.99 10.05
CA GLU A 33 20.60 -13.18 10.52
C GLU A 33 20.77 -12.78 12.00
N GLN A 34 20.09 -11.71 12.45
CA GLN A 34 20.13 -11.30 13.87
C GLN A 34 19.53 -12.35 14.80
N ASP A 35 18.50 -13.07 14.38
CA ASP A 35 17.89 -14.15 15.14
C ASP A 35 18.70 -15.46 15.09
N GLY A 36 19.86 -15.46 14.43
CA GLY A 36 20.73 -16.63 14.32
C GLY A 36 20.25 -17.67 13.29
N PHE A 37 19.33 -17.31 12.41
CA PHE A 37 18.92 -18.16 11.31
C PHE A 37 19.75 -17.89 10.06
N THR A 38 19.94 -18.92 9.24
CA THR A 38 20.55 -18.78 7.93
C THR A 38 19.46 -18.48 6.90
N PHE A 39 19.62 -17.39 6.15
CA PHE A 39 18.68 -17.06 5.09
C PHE A 39 18.69 -18.11 3.96
N GLN A 40 17.52 -18.63 3.63
CA GLN A 40 17.32 -19.57 2.53
C GLN A 40 16.78 -18.79 1.34
N ALA A 41 17.56 -18.67 0.26
CA ALA A 41 17.12 -18.02 -0.96
C ALA A 41 16.56 -19.04 -1.96
N GLY A 42 15.42 -18.73 -2.54
CA GLY A 42 14.86 -19.46 -3.68
C GLY A 42 15.57 -19.06 -4.97
N ASN A 43 15.41 -19.89 -6.00
CA ASN A 43 15.90 -19.60 -7.33
C ASN A 43 14.77 -19.03 -8.18
N TYR A 44 14.82 -17.73 -8.49
CA TYR A 44 13.81 -17.05 -9.32
C TYR A 44 14.45 -15.95 -10.16
N GLU A 45 13.80 -15.65 -11.28
CA GLU A 45 14.24 -14.58 -12.17
C GLU A 45 13.93 -13.20 -11.57
N THR A 46 14.93 -12.32 -11.55
CA THR A 46 14.83 -10.94 -11.04
C THR A 46 14.46 -9.92 -12.13
N GLY A 47 14.20 -10.38 -13.36
CA GLY A 47 14.04 -9.52 -14.53
C GLY A 47 12.75 -8.68 -14.56
N ASN A 48 11.74 -8.99 -13.74
CA ASN A 48 10.52 -8.20 -13.66
C ASN A 48 9.99 -8.10 -12.22
N ILE A 49 9.13 -7.12 -11.96
CA ILE A 49 8.60 -6.82 -10.64
C ILE A 49 7.75 -7.97 -10.11
N ASP A 50 6.93 -8.60 -10.94
CA ASP A 50 6.04 -9.67 -10.50
C ASP A 50 6.85 -10.89 -10.04
N SER A 51 7.90 -11.25 -10.79
CA SER A 51 8.83 -12.33 -10.41
C SER A 51 9.60 -11.98 -9.15
N LEU A 52 10.03 -10.73 -8.97
CA LEU A 52 10.73 -10.28 -7.77
C LEU A 52 9.82 -10.36 -6.53
N ILE A 53 8.57 -9.86 -6.63
CA ILE A 53 7.60 -9.93 -5.54
C ILE A 53 7.29 -11.37 -5.18
N LYS A 54 6.97 -12.19 -6.19
CA LYS A 54 6.68 -13.61 -5.98
C LYS A 54 7.88 -14.33 -5.35
N GLY A 55 9.08 -14.12 -5.89
CA GLY A 55 10.29 -14.71 -5.37
C GLY A 55 10.58 -14.31 -3.93
N PHE A 56 10.32 -13.07 -3.55
CA PHE A 56 10.48 -12.65 -2.16
C PHE A 56 9.46 -13.33 -1.23
N PHE A 57 8.22 -13.52 -1.67
CA PHE A 57 7.25 -14.32 -0.91
C PHE A 57 7.68 -15.79 -0.79
N ASP A 58 8.21 -16.39 -1.84
CA ASP A 58 8.72 -17.76 -1.82
C ASP A 58 9.92 -17.87 -0.86
N ASP A 59 10.83 -16.89 -0.84
CA ASP A 59 11.91 -16.81 0.14
C ASP A 59 11.38 -16.77 1.58
N ILE A 60 10.39 -15.93 1.87
CA ILE A 60 9.76 -15.88 3.20
C ILE A 60 9.15 -17.23 3.58
N MET A 61 8.47 -17.90 2.63
CA MET A 61 7.92 -19.23 2.87
C MET A 61 8.99 -20.23 3.24
N LEU A 62 10.13 -20.26 2.53
CA LEU A 62 11.26 -21.13 2.81
C LEU A 62 11.82 -20.92 4.23
N GLN A 63 11.86 -19.67 4.73
CA GLN A 63 12.30 -19.40 6.11
C GLN A 63 11.37 -20.09 7.13
N PHE A 64 10.05 -19.98 6.93
CA PHE A 64 9.09 -20.64 7.83
C PHE A 64 9.17 -22.16 7.77
N GLU A 65 9.38 -22.74 6.60
CA GLU A 65 9.54 -24.18 6.40
C GLU A 65 10.85 -24.71 7.04
N SER A 66 11.97 -24.05 6.76
CA SER A 66 13.28 -24.42 7.28
C SER A 66 13.36 -24.32 8.82
N THR A 67 12.66 -23.37 9.42
CA THR A 67 12.56 -23.20 10.86
C THR A 67 11.44 -23.98 11.53
N ARG A 68 10.71 -24.82 10.80
CA ARG A 68 9.54 -25.62 11.26
C ARG A 68 8.41 -24.74 11.83
N ARG A 69 8.24 -23.51 11.31
CA ARG A 69 7.23 -22.54 11.76
C ARG A 69 6.08 -22.35 10.74
N SER A 70 5.85 -23.34 9.86
CA SER A 70 4.81 -23.27 8.81
C SER A 70 3.42 -22.99 9.37
N ARG A 71 3.07 -23.57 10.54
CA ARG A 71 1.79 -23.29 11.21
C ARG A 71 1.61 -21.81 11.57
N ALA A 72 2.67 -21.13 12.03
CA ALA A 72 2.64 -19.70 12.34
C ALA A 72 2.41 -18.87 11.07
N ASN A 73 3.06 -19.23 9.97
CA ASN A 73 2.86 -18.61 8.67
C ASN A 73 1.41 -18.76 8.16
N ASP A 74 0.83 -19.95 8.27
CA ASP A 74 -0.55 -20.21 7.85
C ASP A 74 -1.56 -19.41 8.70
N ALA A 75 -1.35 -19.33 10.00
CA ALA A 75 -2.16 -18.52 10.90
C ALA A 75 -2.08 -17.03 10.54
N TYR A 76 -0.87 -16.52 10.28
CA TYR A 76 -0.67 -15.13 9.83
C TYR A 76 -1.36 -14.85 8.50
N LYS A 77 -1.17 -15.72 7.50
CA LYS A 77 -1.81 -15.59 6.18
C LYS A 77 -3.33 -15.54 6.27
N SER A 78 -3.90 -16.41 7.09
CA SER A 78 -5.35 -16.47 7.30
C SER A 78 -5.87 -15.17 7.94
N SER A 79 -5.23 -14.74 9.02
CA SER A 79 -5.59 -13.52 9.74
C SER A 79 -5.43 -12.26 8.88
N PHE A 80 -4.31 -12.15 8.17
CA PHE A 80 -4.05 -11.02 7.27
C PHE A 80 -5.01 -10.98 6.08
N SER A 81 -5.32 -12.13 5.49
CA SER A 81 -6.32 -12.22 4.41
C SER A 81 -7.70 -11.79 4.89
N SER A 82 -8.09 -12.19 6.10
CA SER A 82 -9.35 -11.79 6.71
C SER A 82 -9.39 -10.27 6.97
N PHE A 83 -8.32 -9.73 7.54
CA PHE A 83 -8.16 -8.28 7.74
C PHE A 83 -8.27 -7.50 6.43
N CYS A 84 -7.58 -7.93 5.38
CA CYS A 84 -7.63 -7.28 4.07
C CYS A 84 -9.04 -7.31 3.47
N LYS A 85 -9.71 -8.47 3.50
CA LYS A 85 -11.08 -8.62 2.96
C LYS A 85 -12.09 -7.74 3.69
N ASN A 86 -11.92 -7.56 4.99
CA ASN A 86 -12.85 -6.77 5.78
C ASN A 86 -12.65 -5.25 5.63
N ASN A 87 -11.44 -4.81 5.26
CA ASN A 87 -11.11 -3.38 5.26
C ASN A 87 -10.92 -2.77 3.87
N PHE A 88 -10.22 -3.44 2.97
CA PHE A 88 -9.80 -2.80 1.73
C PHE A 88 -9.66 -3.73 0.51
N LEU A 89 -10.19 -4.95 0.56
CA LEU A 89 -10.14 -5.89 -0.55
C LEU A 89 -11.54 -6.25 -1.02
N LYS A 90 -11.88 -5.91 -2.27
CA LYS A 90 -13.12 -6.36 -2.92
C LYS A 90 -12.81 -7.22 -4.13
N ARG A 91 -13.64 -8.25 -4.33
CA ARG A 91 -13.55 -9.12 -5.51
C ARG A 91 -14.37 -8.54 -6.64
N PHE A 92 -13.73 -8.28 -7.76
CA PHE A 92 -14.36 -7.78 -8.99
C PHE A 92 -14.32 -8.84 -10.09
N GLY A 93 -15.28 -9.73 -10.09
CA GLY A 93 -15.48 -10.71 -11.15
C GLY A 93 -14.19 -11.39 -11.62
N ARG A 94 -13.87 -11.24 -12.91
CA ARG A 94 -12.67 -11.83 -13.55
C ARG A 94 -11.36 -11.09 -13.19
N CYS A 95 -11.44 -9.86 -12.70
CA CYS A 95 -10.26 -9.07 -12.30
C CYS A 95 -9.68 -9.54 -10.96
N GLY A 96 -10.37 -10.42 -10.24
CA GLY A 96 -9.90 -10.93 -8.96
C GLY A 96 -10.12 -9.93 -7.81
N ASN A 97 -9.19 -9.94 -6.86
CA ASN A 97 -9.23 -9.02 -5.71
C ASN A 97 -8.59 -7.69 -6.09
N MET A 98 -9.28 -6.60 -5.80
CA MET A 98 -8.79 -5.23 -6.01
C MET A 98 -8.77 -4.49 -4.67
N LEU A 99 -7.78 -3.63 -4.49
CA LEU A 99 -7.72 -2.71 -3.38
C LEU A 99 -8.81 -1.64 -3.55
N VAL A 100 -9.64 -1.49 -2.53
CA VAL A 100 -10.69 -0.48 -2.47
C VAL A 100 -10.67 0.13 -1.08
N LEU A 101 -10.49 1.43 -0.99
CA LEU A 101 -10.69 2.16 0.26
C LEU A 101 -12.20 2.29 0.51
N SER A 102 -12.68 1.78 1.65
CA SER A 102 -14.03 2.09 2.11
C SER A 102 -14.12 3.56 2.50
N GLU A 103 -15.32 4.14 2.47
CA GLU A 103 -15.53 5.53 2.88
C GLU A 103 -15.07 5.77 4.31
N GLU A 104 -15.37 4.82 5.22
CA GLU A 104 -14.95 4.90 6.63
C GLU A 104 -13.43 4.86 6.77
N LEU A 105 -12.75 3.98 6.02
CA LEU A 105 -11.30 3.89 6.04
C LEU A 105 -10.67 5.15 5.44
N LEU A 106 -11.26 5.71 4.37
CA LEU A 106 -10.81 6.96 3.77
C LEU A 106 -10.93 8.13 4.75
N VAL A 107 -12.06 8.23 5.47
CA VAL A 107 -12.27 9.25 6.52
C VAL A 107 -11.24 9.08 7.64
N LEU A 108 -11.01 7.86 8.11
CA LEU A 108 -10.01 7.57 9.14
C LEU A 108 -8.60 7.97 8.67
N MET A 109 -8.21 7.57 7.47
CA MET A 109 -6.90 7.93 6.91
C MET A 109 -6.74 9.43 6.71
N THR A 110 -7.81 10.12 6.32
CA THR A 110 -7.84 11.58 6.21
C THR A 110 -7.62 12.23 7.57
N LYS A 111 -8.33 11.77 8.60
CA LYS A 111 -8.17 12.25 9.98
C LYS A 111 -6.73 12.05 10.48
N VAL A 112 -6.16 10.87 10.26
CA VAL A 112 -4.77 10.56 10.63
C VAL A 112 -3.76 11.43 9.86
N ALA A 113 -4.01 11.66 8.57
CA ALA A 113 -3.12 12.47 7.73
C ALA A 113 -3.16 13.96 8.07
N ILE A 114 -4.32 14.49 8.43
CA ILE A 114 -4.49 15.89 8.83
C ILE A 114 -3.99 16.10 10.27
N GLY A 115 -4.23 15.15 11.17
CA GLY A 115 -3.90 15.28 12.59
C GLY A 115 -4.61 16.47 13.22
N ASP A 116 -3.90 17.22 14.06
CA ASP A 116 -4.43 18.37 14.80
C ASP A 116 -4.54 19.65 13.95
N ARG A 117 -4.20 19.61 12.68
CA ARG A 117 -4.27 20.77 11.77
C ARG A 117 -5.73 21.09 11.42
N LYS A 118 -6.07 22.37 11.37
CA LYS A 118 -7.43 22.82 11.01
C LYS A 118 -7.78 22.43 9.56
N GLN A 119 -6.82 22.48 8.67
CA GLN A 119 -6.95 22.13 7.26
C GLN A 119 -5.58 21.89 6.63
N VAL A 120 -5.55 21.16 5.53
CA VAL A 120 -4.35 20.94 4.70
C VAL A 120 -4.69 21.15 3.24
N ARG A 121 -3.69 21.45 2.42
CA ARG A 121 -3.90 21.47 0.96
C ARG A 121 -4.19 20.07 0.45
N LEU A 122 -5.07 19.94 -0.54
CA LEU A 122 -5.44 18.64 -1.10
C LEU A 122 -4.23 17.85 -1.61
N ASN A 123 -3.30 18.51 -2.29
CA ASN A 123 -2.08 17.85 -2.77
C ASN A 123 -1.20 17.37 -1.60
N GLU A 124 -1.09 18.14 -0.52
CA GLU A 124 -0.37 17.75 0.69
C GLU A 124 -1.02 16.53 1.35
N LEU A 125 -2.36 16.46 1.37
CA LEU A 125 -3.07 15.27 1.87
C LEU A 125 -2.73 14.02 1.05
N PHE A 126 -2.69 14.12 -0.27
CA PHE A 126 -2.30 13.00 -1.12
C PHE A 126 -0.83 12.61 -0.93
N ASP A 127 0.05 13.56 -0.65
CA ASP A 127 1.44 13.28 -0.28
C ASP A 127 1.53 12.54 1.06
N GLU A 128 0.72 12.93 2.05
CA GLU A 128 0.62 12.21 3.32
C GLU A 128 0.08 10.78 3.14
N PHE A 129 -0.84 10.55 2.21
CA PHE A 129 -1.27 9.21 1.84
C PHE A 129 -0.14 8.39 1.22
N ARG A 130 0.63 8.98 0.29
CA ARG A 130 1.80 8.31 -0.32
C ARG A 130 2.87 7.92 0.71
N LYS A 131 3.15 8.78 1.69
CA LYS A 131 4.07 8.47 2.80
C LYS A 131 3.63 7.25 3.61
N ARG A 132 2.33 6.96 3.63
CA ARG A 132 1.73 5.79 4.30
C ARG A 132 1.50 4.60 3.38
N GLY A 133 2.04 4.64 2.16
CA GLY A 133 1.94 3.56 1.17
C GLY A 133 0.63 3.53 0.38
N ILE A 134 -0.20 4.58 0.46
CA ILE A 134 -1.45 4.68 -0.30
C ILE A 134 -1.19 5.49 -1.57
N TYR A 135 -1.12 4.79 -2.69
CA TYR A 135 -0.90 5.39 -4.01
C TYR A 135 -2.23 5.41 -4.76
N LEU A 136 -2.69 6.61 -5.12
CA LEU A 136 -3.94 6.84 -5.80
C LEU A 136 -3.68 7.26 -7.25
N ASP A 137 -4.36 6.62 -8.18
CA ASP A 137 -4.41 7.10 -9.56
C ASP A 137 -5.29 8.35 -9.68
N LYS A 138 -5.25 8.99 -10.86
CA LYS A 138 -5.98 10.24 -11.08
C LYS A 138 -7.49 10.08 -10.88
N GLN A 139 -8.06 8.98 -11.36
CA GLN A 139 -9.50 8.71 -11.23
C GLN A 139 -9.91 8.50 -9.77
N SER A 140 -9.10 7.79 -8.98
CA SER A 140 -9.32 7.62 -7.55
C SER A 140 -9.20 8.95 -6.79
N GLN A 141 -8.24 9.82 -7.16
CA GLN A 141 -8.12 11.15 -6.58
C GLN A 141 -9.36 12.01 -6.87
N GLU A 142 -9.86 12.00 -8.10
CA GLU A 142 -11.08 12.71 -8.50
C GLU A 142 -12.30 12.20 -7.70
N SER A 143 -12.46 10.88 -7.58
CA SER A 143 -13.55 10.28 -6.78
C SER A 143 -13.47 10.64 -5.30
N ILE A 144 -12.26 10.75 -4.74
CA ILE A 144 -12.04 11.20 -3.35
C ILE A 144 -12.42 12.68 -3.19
N VAL A 145 -12.10 13.52 -4.17
CA VAL A 145 -12.50 14.94 -4.14
C VAL A 145 -14.02 15.07 -4.15
N GLU A 146 -14.72 14.34 -5.04
CA GLU A 146 -16.19 14.31 -5.06
C GLU A 146 -16.78 13.84 -3.72
N PHE A 147 -16.18 12.82 -3.11
CA PHE A 147 -16.59 12.34 -1.79
C PHE A 147 -16.41 13.40 -0.71
N TYR A 148 -15.26 14.10 -0.69
CA TYR A 148 -15.03 15.18 0.27
C TYR A 148 -15.95 16.38 0.03
N GLU A 149 -16.31 16.69 -1.22
CA GLU A 149 -17.31 17.72 -1.54
C GLU A 149 -18.68 17.37 -0.96
N LYS A 150 -19.12 16.11 -1.10
CA LYS A 150 -20.38 15.62 -0.50
C LYS A 150 -20.39 15.72 1.03
N LEU A 151 -19.24 15.57 1.67
CA LEU A 151 -19.06 15.71 3.12
C LEU A 151 -18.81 17.16 3.59
N ASN A 152 -18.79 18.15 2.68
CA ASN A 152 -18.43 19.54 2.99
C ASN A 152 -17.02 19.71 3.58
N LEU A 153 -16.12 18.80 3.27
CA LEU A 153 -14.73 18.85 3.73
C LEU A 153 -13.82 19.70 2.84
N ILE A 154 -14.22 19.99 1.59
CA ILE A 154 -13.44 20.82 0.66
C ILE A 154 -13.77 22.29 0.86
N GLU A 155 -12.71 23.10 0.97
CA GLU A 155 -12.79 24.57 0.93
C GLU A 155 -11.95 25.07 -0.27
N LYS A 156 -12.62 25.83 -1.15
CA LYS A 156 -11.98 26.47 -2.31
C LYS A 156 -11.74 27.93 -1.95
N LYS A 157 -10.48 28.39 -1.95
CA LYS A 157 -10.14 29.80 -1.71
C LYS A 157 -9.97 30.50 -3.03
N SER A 158 -10.73 31.59 -3.23
CA SER A 158 -10.81 32.34 -4.49
C SER A 158 -9.55 33.13 -4.87
N ASP A 159 -8.65 33.40 -3.91
CA ASP A 159 -7.52 34.33 -4.09
C ASP A 159 -6.25 33.69 -4.68
N SER A 160 -6.22 32.40 -4.90
CA SER A 160 -5.04 31.67 -5.40
C SER A 160 -5.37 30.60 -6.43
N GLY A 161 -6.32 30.86 -7.32
CA GLY A 161 -6.61 30.00 -8.48
C GLY A 161 -6.88 28.57 -8.14
N ASP A 162 -6.64 27.53 -8.14
CA ASP A 162 -7.02 26.14 -7.90
C ASP A 162 -6.67 25.57 -6.51
N ALA A 163 -6.38 26.37 -5.49
CA ALA A 163 -5.99 25.86 -4.19
C ALA A 163 -7.20 25.30 -3.42
N GLN A 164 -7.31 23.99 -3.41
CA GLN A 164 -8.30 23.24 -2.62
C GLN A 164 -7.71 22.83 -1.29
N TYR A 165 -8.49 22.99 -0.23
CA TYR A 165 -8.12 22.62 1.13
C TYR A 165 -9.10 21.59 1.68
N VAL A 166 -8.60 20.62 2.41
CA VAL A 166 -9.41 19.64 3.13
C VAL A 166 -9.42 20.00 4.61
N LYS A 167 -10.63 20.18 5.15
CA LYS A 167 -10.84 20.52 6.56
C LYS A 167 -10.50 19.35 7.46
N GLY A 168 -10.04 19.64 8.68
CA GLY A 168 -9.86 18.63 9.72
C GLY A 168 -11.21 18.01 10.10
N ILE A 169 -11.20 16.71 10.31
CA ILE A 169 -12.35 15.93 10.75
C ILE A 169 -12.25 15.82 12.28
N LEU A 170 -13.18 16.43 12.96
CA LEU A 170 -13.29 16.41 14.44
C LEU A 170 -13.69 15.02 14.95
#